data_36a82e7e910b23202fd0b5691de0ef94
#
_entry.id   36a82e7e910b23202fd0b5691de0ef94
#
_cell.length_a   1.000
_cell.length_b   1.000
_cell.length_c   1.000
_cell.angle_alpha   90.00
_cell.angle_beta   90.00
_cell.angle_gamma   90.00
#
_symmetry.space_group_name_H-M   'P 1'
#
loop_
_entity.id
_entity.type
_entity.pdbx_description
1 polymer ?
#
loop_
_entity_poly.entity_id
_entity_poly.type
_entity_poly.pdbx_seq_one_letter_code
_entity_poly.pdbx_strand_id
1 'polypeptide(L)'
;NKLDYTRKDSPIHSNSGYKYKKTNTKIYDLKYSIDNQEPDITMVCWGGMVCDMELLINDLTEKEEIVVEMICPTMLYPLNIQPIVESILKTKKLLIVEDDNPFGTLGSEIIAQLKCLNIEFNAIKLNTADDIIPSSRILEEKHYVTNQEVYNTAKEFFLK
;
A
#
# COMPACT_ATOMS: atom_id res chain seq x y z
N ASN A 1 10.50 -1.45 25.69
CA ASN A 1 10.21 -2.56 24.80
C ASN A 1 10.31 -2.06 23.36
N LYS A 2 11.46 -2.29 22.71
CA LYS A 2 11.57 -2.15 21.28
C LYS A 2 10.74 -3.27 20.67
N LEU A 3 9.61 -2.94 20.06
CA LEU A 3 8.93 -3.84 19.17
C LEU A 3 9.89 -4.14 18.00
N ASP A 4 10.42 -5.34 17.99
CA ASP A 4 11.27 -5.82 16.92
C ASP A 4 10.34 -6.26 15.79
N TYR A 5 10.11 -5.37 14.83
CA TYR A 5 9.29 -5.62 13.64
C TYR A 5 10.00 -6.50 12.60
N THR A 6 11.07 -7.20 12.97
CA THR A 6 11.57 -8.28 12.14
C THR A 6 10.60 -9.46 12.27
N ARG A 7 9.50 -9.40 11.53
CA ARG A 7 8.61 -10.54 11.36
C ARG A 7 9.38 -11.64 10.65
N LYS A 8 9.96 -12.54 11.43
CA LYS A 8 10.59 -13.77 10.91
C LYS A 8 9.58 -14.70 10.20
N ASP A 9 8.29 -14.40 10.33
CA ASP A 9 7.18 -15.23 9.86
C ASP A 9 6.37 -14.57 8.73
N SER A 10 6.86 -13.48 8.13
CA SER A 10 6.21 -12.91 6.95
C SER A 10 6.32 -13.91 5.79
N PRO A 11 5.23 -14.25 5.11
CA PRO A 11 5.25 -15.16 3.96
C PRO A 11 6.17 -14.67 2.83
N ILE A 12 6.43 -13.38 2.74
CA ILE A 12 7.37 -12.78 1.79
C ILE A 12 8.83 -13.21 2.06
N HIS A 13 9.19 -13.57 3.30
CA HIS A 13 10.55 -14.00 3.61
C HIS A 13 10.91 -15.37 3.07
N SER A 14 9.96 -16.19 2.63
CA SER A 14 10.27 -17.58 2.31
C SER A 14 10.60 -17.85 0.85
N ASN A 15 10.04 -17.14 -0.17
CA ASN A 15 10.31 -17.48 -1.59
C ASN A 15 10.00 -16.38 -2.64
N SER A 16 9.51 -15.19 -2.28
CA SER A 16 8.91 -14.27 -3.26
C SER A 16 9.86 -13.25 -3.92
N GLY A 17 11.11 -13.20 -3.53
CA GLY A 17 12.04 -12.17 -4.03
C GLY A 17 11.81 -10.77 -3.46
N TYR A 18 10.69 -10.49 -2.79
CA TYR A 18 10.47 -9.22 -2.11
C TYR A 18 11.32 -9.10 -0.85
N LYS A 19 11.95 -7.94 -0.68
CA LYS A 19 12.68 -7.58 0.54
C LYS A 19 12.10 -6.29 1.09
N TYR A 20 11.91 -6.25 2.40
CA TYR A 20 11.58 -4.98 3.05
C TYR A 20 12.85 -4.27 3.52
N LYS A 21 12.87 -2.97 3.34
CA LYS A 21 13.95 -2.09 3.80
C LYS A 21 13.39 -1.04 4.75
N LYS A 22 14.04 -0.90 5.89
CA LYS A 22 13.79 0.18 6.82
C LYS A 22 14.34 1.48 6.26
N THR A 23 13.49 2.45 5.96
CA THR A 23 13.88 3.68 5.27
C THR A 23 14.48 4.74 6.19
N ASN A 24 14.19 4.68 7.50
CA ASN A 24 14.69 5.65 8.48
C ASN A 24 14.91 5.00 9.85
N THR A 25 15.98 5.42 10.56
CA THR A 25 16.31 4.91 11.90
C THR A 25 15.40 5.45 13.02
N LYS A 26 14.68 6.54 12.78
CA LYS A 26 13.78 7.18 13.76
C LYS A 26 12.30 6.98 13.45
N ILE A 27 11.95 6.83 12.18
CA ILE A 27 10.61 6.58 11.67
C ILE A 27 10.67 5.28 10.90
N TYR A 28 9.88 4.31 11.30
CA TYR A 28 9.90 2.97 10.72
C TYR A 28 8.87 2.88 9.60
N ASP A 29 9.23 3.32 8.39
CA ASP A 29 8.44 2.99 7.21
C ASP A 29 8.93 1.65 6.67
N LEU A 30 8.01 0.74 6.42
CA LEU A 30 8.31 -0.52 5.74
C LEU A 30 8.15 -0.30 4.25
N LYS A 31 9.16 -0.69 3.49
CA LYS A 31 9.15 -0.64 2.03
C LYS A 31 9.40 -2.04 1.49
N TYR A 32 8.45 -2.53 0.73
CA TYR A 32 8.54 -3.83 0.03
C TYR A 32 8.87 -3.57 -1.43
N SER A 33 9.98 -4.10 -1.88
CA SER A 33 10.44 -3.97 -3.26
C SER A 33 11.22 -5.20 -3.68
N ILE A 34 11.32 -5.45 -4.98
CA ILE A 34 12.17 -6.50 -5.55
C ILE A 34 13.50 -5.88 -5.96
N ASP A 35 14.61 -6.50 -5.57
CA ASP A 35 15.95 -6.03 -5.94
C ASP A 35 16.14 -6.08 -7.45
N ASN A 36 16.68 -5.00 -8.01
CA ASN A 36 17.01 -4.86 -9.43
C ASN A 36 15.81 -4.92 -10.40
N GLN A 37 14.58 -4.70 -9.90
CA GLN A 37 13.41 -4.53 -10.75
C GLN A 37 12.83 -3.13 -10.54
N GLU A 38 12.47 -2.48 -11.64
CA GLU A 38 11.74 -1.21 -11.58
C GLU A 38 10.27 -1.49 -11.27
N PRO A 39 9.66 -0.79 -10.31
CA PRO A 39 8.26 -0.99 -9.98
C PRO A 39 7.34 -0.35 -11.02
N ASP A 40 6.21 -1.00 -11.25
CA ASP A 40 5.14 -0.53 -12.13
C ASP A 40 4.11 0.32 -11.37
N ILE A 41 3.84 -0.04 -10.11
CA ILE A 41 2.84 0.60 -9.25
C ILE A 41 3.44 0.89 -7.88
N THR A 42 3.19 2.08 -7.36
CA THR A 42 3.38 2.41 -5.94
C THR A 42 2.10 2.11 -5.20
N MET A 43 2.15 1.18 -4.25
CA MET A 43 1.04 0.90 -3.35
C MET A 43 1.33 1.49 -1.96
N VAL A 44 0.34 2.12 -1.35
CA VAL A 44 0.44 2.61 0.03
C VAL A 44 -0.70 2.02 0.85
N CYS A 45 -0.35 1.37 1.94
CA CYS A 45 -1.29 0.83 2.91
C CYS A 45 -0.70 0.86 4.32
N TRP A 46 -1.54 0.71 5.34
CA TRP A 46 -1.10 0.70 6.75
C TRP A 46 -2.03 -0.14 7.61
N GLY A 47 -1.61 -0.36 8.85
CA GLY A 47 -2.42 -1.09 9.83
C GLY A 47 -2.57 -2.58 9.54
N GLY A 48 -3.76 -3.09 9.75
CA GLY A 48 -4.07 -4.51 9.62
C GLY A 48 -3.96 -5.06 8.20
N MET A 49 -4.20 -4.22 7.20
CA MET A 49 -4.19 -4.62 5.78
C MET A 49 -2.80 -5.02 5.26
N VAL A 50 -1.72 -4.56 5.89
CA VAL A 50 -0.36 -4.80 5.40
C VAL A 50 -0.08 -6.28 5.13
N CYS A 51 -0.54 -7.16 6.02
CA CYS A 51 -0.29 -8.60 5.87
C CYS A 51 -0.97 -9.21 4.63
N ASP A 52 -2.19 -8.77 4.34
CA ASP A 52 -2.94 -9.22 3.17
C ASP A 52 -2.36 -8.65 1.89
N MET A 53 -1.93 -7.39 1.93
CA MET A 53 -1.26 -6.75 0.80
C MET A 53 0.10 -7.36 0.50
N GLU A 54 0.84 -7.85 1.51
CA GLU A 54 2.07 -8.61 1.30
C GLU A 54 1.85 -9.86 0.43
N LEU A 55 0.77 -10.60 0.68
CA LEU A 55 0.42 -11.77 -0.13
C LEU A 55 -0.04 -11.36 -1.53
N LEU A 56 -0.82 -10.30 -1.61
CA LEU A 56 -1.39 -9.80 -2.86
C LEU A 56 -0.31 -9.30 -3.84
N ILE A 57 0.67 -8.53 -3.37
CA ILE A 57 1.74 -8.04 -4.26
C ILE A 57 2.61 -9.17 -4.78
N ASN A 58 2.77 -10.25 -4.00
CA ASN A 58 3.44 -11.46 -4.45
C ASN A 58 2.66 -12.16 -5.58
N ASP A 59 1.35 -12.32 -5.38
CA ASP A 59 0.46 -12.88 -6.39
C ASP A 59 0.44 -12.06 -7.69
N LEU A 60 0.44 -10.72 -7.60
CA LEU A 60 0.51 -9.84 -8.76
C LEU A 60 1.81 -10.05 -9.55
N THR A 61 2.93 -10.20 -8.85
CA THR A 61 4.22 -10.42 -9.51
C THR A 61 4.31 -11.81 -10.13
N GLU A 62 3.89 -12.85 -9.41
CA GLU A 62 4.02 -14.24 -9.89
C GLU A 62 3.04 -14.59 -11.02
N LYS A 63 1.82 -14.03 -10.99
CA LYS A 63 0.75 -14.39 -11.91
C LYS A 63 0.58 -13.41 -13.07
N GLU A 64 0.90 -12.14 -12.85
CA GLU A 64 0.61 -11.06 -13.80
C GLU A 64 1.88 -10.30 -14.24
N GLU A 65 3.04 -10.64 -13.71
CA GLU A 65 4.32 -9.96 -13.96
C GLU A 65 4.29 -8.45 -13.61
N ILE A 66 3.40 -8.04 -12.68
CA ILE A 66 3.27 -6.66 -12.22
C ILE A 66 4.11 -6.47 -10.96
N VAL A 67 5.10 -5.61 -11.03
CA VAL A 67 5.98 -5.30 -9.89
C VAL A 67 5.40 -4.14 -9.10
N VAL A 68 5.04 -4.41 -7.84
CA VAL A 68 4.48 -3.40 -6.94
C VAL A 68 5.53 -3.00 -5.89
N GLU A 69 5.83 -1.71 -5.78
CA GLU A 69 6.56 -1.17 -4.65
C GLU A 69 5.57 -0.74 -3.58
N MET A 70 5.48 -1.51 -2.49
CA MET A 70 4.55 -1.22 -1.41
C MET A 70 5.25 -0.47 -0.27
N ILE A 71 4.65 0.63 0.16
CA ILE A 71 5.14 1.49 1.24
C ILE A 71 4.10 1.51 2.36
N CYS A 72 4.55 1.14 3.56
CA CYS A 72 3.69 1.07 4.74
C CYS A 72 4.19 2.08 5.79
N PRO A 73 3.59 3.28 5.86
CA PRO A 73 3.91 4.24 6.91
C PRO A 73 3.57 3.65 8.28
N THR A 74 4.53 3.61 9.19
CA THR A 74 4.31 3.19 10.58
C THR A 74 4.06 4.35 11.52
N MET A 75 4.39 5.57 11.08
CA MET A 75 4.04 6.82 11.73
C MET A 75 3.16 7.65 10.82
N LEU A 76 1.90 7.82 11.19
CA LEU A 76 0.92 8.54 10.39
C LEU A 76 0.97 10.06 10.63
N TYR A 77 1.50 10.49 11.78
CA TYR A 77 1.75 11.90 12.06
C TYR A 77 2.97 12.10 12.98
N PRO A 78 3.96 12.94 12.59
CA PRO A 78 4.09 13.52 11.24
C PRO A 78 4.41 12.44 10.20
N LEU A 79 3.76 12.52 9.03
CA LEU A 79 3.98 11.57 7.94
C LEU A 79 5.33 11.84 7.26
N ASN A 80 6.12 10.80 7.05
CA ASN A 80 7.29 10.85 6.17
C ASN A 80 6.86 10.56 4.73
N ILE A 81 6.60 11.59 3.94
CA ILE A 81 6.16 11.47 2.55
C ILE A 81 7.30 11.03 1.58
N GLN A 82 8.56 11.16 1.98
CA GLN A 82 9.70 11.00 1.09
C GLN A 82 9.78 9.63 0.40
N PRO A 83 9.57 8.49 1.07
CA PRO A 83 9.58 7.18 0.40
C PRO A 83 8.51 7.05 -0.69
N ILE A 84 7.34 7.67 -0.48
CA ILE A 84 6.24 7.68 -1.44
C ILE A 84 6.62 8.54 -2.65
N VAL A 85 7.23 9.71 -2.43
CA VAL A 85 7.73 10.58 -3.50
C VAL A 85 8.74 9.84 -4.39
N GLU A 86 9.72 9.18 -3.78
CA GLU A 86 10.76 8.44 -4.51
C GLU A 86 10.18 7.32 -5.39
N SER A 87 9.16 6.64 -4.88
CA SER A 87 8.47 5.57 -5.61
C SER A 87 7.62 6.14 -6.76
N ILE A 88 6.81 7.16 -6.47
CA ILE A 88 5.92 7.79 -7.45
C ILE A 88 6.68 8.45 -8.61
N LEU A 89 7.86 8.96 -8.36
CA LEU A 89 8.70 9.53 -9.44
C LEU A 89 9.06 8.48 -10.50
N LYS A 90 9.11 7.20 -10.12
CA LYS A 90 9.36 6.08 -11.03
C LYS A 90 8.07 5.58 -11.66
N THR A 91 7.10 5.19 -10.85
CA THR A 91 5.89 4.47 -11.28
C THR A 91 4.84 5.34 -11.94
N LYS A 92 4.73 6.60 -11.52
CA LYS A 92 3.63 7.52 -11.91
C LYS A 92 2.23 6.99 -11.60
N LYS A 93 2.12 5.88 -10.88
CA LYS A 93 0.88 5.20 -10.53
C LYS A 93 0.82 4.96 -9.02
N LEU A 94 -0.17 5.58 -8.36
CA LEU A 94 -0.38 5.47 -6.91
C LEU A 94 -1.67 4.72 -6.62
N LEU A 95 -1.56 3.59 -5.97
CA LEU A 95 -2.69 2.84 -5.43
C LEU A 95 -2.67 2.94 -3.90
N ILE A 96 -3.67 3.56 -3.31
CA ILE A 96 -3.84 3.64 -1.85
C ILE A 96 -4.93 2.68 -1.43
N VAL A 97 -4.65 1.86 -0.42
CA VAL A 97 -5.60 0.91 0.15
C VAL A 97 -5.70 1.18 1.64
N GLU A 98 -6.88 1.57 2.10
CA GLU A 98 -7.12 1.97 3.49
C GLU A 98 -8.49 1.51 4.01
N ASP A 99 -8.52 1.04 5.25
CA ASP A 99 -9.74 0.65 5.98
C ASP A 99 -10.37 1.88 6.66
N ASP A 100 -10.76 2.86 5.87
CA ASP A 100 -11.35 4.08 6.39
C ASP A 100 -12.43 4.58 5.42
N ASN A 101 -13.31 5.46 5.92
CA ASN A 101 -14.33 6.12 5.10
C ASN A 101 -13.64 6.90 3.96
N PRO A 102 -14.20 6.97 2.73
CA PRO A 102 -13.54 7.60 1.59
C PRO A 102 -13.30 9.12 1.74
N PHE A 103 -13.94 9.79 2.69
CA PHE A 103 -13.83 11.23 2.86
C PHE A 103 -12.85 11.63 3.97
N GLY A 104 -11.92 12.54 3.66
CA GLY A 104 -11.03 13.17 4.66
C GLY A 104 -9.98 12.25 5.28
N THR A 105 -9.55 11.22 4.56
CA THR A 105 -8.62 10.21 5.05
C THR A 105 -7.15 10.56 4.85
N LEU A 106 -6.25 9.79 5.47
CA LEU A 106 -4.81 9.93 5.28
C LEU A 106 -4.41 9.75 3.81
N GLY A 107 -5.05 8.85 3.08
CA GLY A 107 -4.79 8.67 1.65
C GLY A 107 -5.11 9.93 0.84
N SER A 108 -6.16 10.65 1.20
CA SER A 108 -6.49 11.94 0.58
C SER A 108 -5.41 13.00 0.88
N GLU A 109 -4.90 13.02 2.10
CA GLU A 109 -3.80 13.90 2.51
C GLU A 109 -2.49 13.58 1.76
N ILE A 110 -2.16 12.30 1.60
CA ILE A 110 -1.00 11.86 0.81
C ILE A 110 -1.09 12.40 -0.62
N ILE A 111 -2.24 12.22 -1.27
CA ILE A 111 -2.47 12.72 -2.64
C ILE A 111 -2.31 14.24 -2.68
N ALA A 112 -2.88 14.96 -1.71
CA ALA A 112 -2.78 16.41 -1.64
C ALA A 112 -1.33 16.89 -1.49
N GLN A 113 -0.56 16.28 -0.58
CA GLN A 113 0.85 16.61 -0.38
C GLN A 113 1.69 16.36 -1.64
N LEU A 114 1.49 15.23 -2.33
CA LEU A 114 2.18 14.92 -3.58
C LEU A 114 1.85 15.93 -4.69
N LYS A 115 0.58 16.37 -4.78
CA LYS A 115 0.17 17.42 -5.74
C LYS A 115 0.75 18.78 -5.39
N CYS A 116 0.85 19.13 -4.11
CA CYS A 116 1.54 20.35 -3.67
C CYS A 116 3.03 20.38 -4.03
N LEU A 117 3.66 19.20 -4.18
CA LEU A 117 5.03 19.06 -4.68
C LEU A 117 5.13 19.12 -6.22
N ASN A 118 4.01 19.38 -6.92
CA ASN A 118 3.91 19.41 -8.39
C ASN A 118 4.34 18.09 -9.05
N ILE A 119 4.11 16.97 -8.39
CA ILE A 119 4.37 15.63 -8.96
C ILE A 119 3.18 15.22 -9.82
N GLU A 120 3.46 14.83 -11.06
CA GLU A 120 2.45 14.28 -11.96
C GLU A 120 2.34 12.76 -11.77
N PHE A 121 1.14 12.28 -11.48
CA PHE A 121 0.81 10.86 -11.32
C PHE A 121 -0.69 10.63 -11.44
N ASN A 122 -1.06 9.39 -11.73
CA ASN A 122 -2.42 8.88 -11.62
C ASN A 122 -2.59 8.24 -10.23
N ALA A 123 -3.78 8.41 -9.64
CA ALA A 123 -4.06 7.83 -8.34
C ALA A 123 -5.41 7.10 -8.34
N ILE A 124 -5.43 5.96 -7.68
CA ILE A 124 -6.64 5.26 -7.27
C ILE A 124 -6.59 5.09 -5.77
N LYS A 125 -7.72 5.32 -5.11
CA LYS A 125 -7.88 5.13 -3.67
C LYS A 125 -9.01 4.16 -3.44
N LEU A 126 -8.71 3.05 -2.77
CA LEU A 126 -9.68 2.05 -2.33
C LEU A 126 -9.93 2.22 -0.83
N ASN A 127 -11.18 2.40 -0.48
CA ASN A 127 -11.67 2.67 0.87
C ASN A 127 -12.83 1.72 1.21
N THR A 128 -13.22 1.69 2.47
CA THR A 128 -14.48 1.06 2.89
C THR A 128 -15.67 1.72 2.18
N ALA A 129 -16.82 1.07 2.23
CA ALA A 129 -18.06 1.67 1.75
C ALA A 129 -18.35 2.99 2.49
N ASP A 130 -18.89 3.98 1.77
CA ASP A 130 -19.32 5.27 2.34
C ASP A 130 -20.64 5.15 3.07
N ASP A 131 -20.63 4.37 4.16
CA ASP A 131 -21.81 4.07 4.98
C ASP A 131 -21.40 3.76 6.43
N ILE A 132 -22.37 3.62 7.31
CA ILE A 132 -22.15 3.23 8.69
C ILE A 132 -21.74 1.76 8.77
N ILE A 133 -20.69 1.48 9.53
CA ILE A 133 -20.22 0.10 9.75
C ILE A 133 -21.34 -0.72 10.39
N PRO A 134 -21.82 -1.79 9.74
CA PRO A 134 -22.88 -2.63 10.26
C PRO A 134 -22.45 -3.40 11.50
N SER A 135 -23.35 -3.57 12.47
CA SER A 135 -23.09 -4.41 13.66
C SER A 135 -23.15 -5.92 13.39
N SER A 136 -23.66 -6.33 12.24
CA SER A 136 -23.69 -7.74 11.81
C SER A 136 -22.43 -8.10 11.09
N ARG A 137 -21.69 -9.11 11.55
CA ARG A 137 -20.44 -9.59 10.94
C ARG A 137 -20.56 -9.85 9.44
N ILE A 138 -21.65 -10.45 8.99
CA ILE A 138 -21.86 -10.77 7.56
C ILE A 138 -22.00 -9.50 6.72
N LEU A 139 -22.58 -8.45 7.28
CA LEU A 139 -22.70 -7.15 6.60
C LEU A 139 -21.41 -6.34 6.72
N GLU A 140 -20.74 -6.42 7.86
CA GLU A 140 -19.47 -5.78 8.11
C GLU A 140 -18.39 -6.28 7.12
N GLU A 141 -18.32 -7.60 6.88
CA GLU A 141 -17.38 -8.19 5.91
C GLU A 141 -17.55 -7.65 4.48
N LYS A 142 -18.75 -7.19 4.13
CA LYS A 142 -19.02 -6.54 2.83
C LYS A 142 -18.72 -5.04 2.80
N HIS A 143 -18.44 -4.47 3.95
CA HIS A 143 -18.15 -3.05 4.10
C HIS A 143 -16.69 -2.74 3.75
N TYR A 144 -15.79 -3.68 4.00
CA TYR A 144 -14.36 -3.53 3.78
C TYR A 144 -13.94 -3.84 2.35
N VAL A 145 -12.83 -3.23 1.93
CA VAL A 145 -12.17 -3.53 0.66
C VAL A 145 -11.68 -4.98 0.67
N THR A 146 -12.02 -5.72 -0.35
CA THR A 146 -11.59 -7.11 -0.49
C THR A 146 -10.25 -7.22 -1.22
N ASN A 147 -9.46 -8.25 -0.91
CA ASN A 147 -8.21 -8.54 -1.61
C ASN A 147 -8.44 -8.70 -3.13
N GLN A 148 -9.59 -9.25 -3.53
CA GLN A 148 -9.94 -9.42 -4.94
C GLN A 148 -10.17 -8.09 -5.65
N GLU A 149 -10.79 -7.10 -4.97
CA GLU A 149 -10.96 -5.75 -5.52
C GLU A 149 -9.62 -5.06 -5.70
N VAL A 150 -8.73 -5.15 -4.71
CA VAL A 150 -7.38 -4.57 -4.80
C VAL A 150 -6.61 -5.21 -5.96
N TYR A 151 -6.65 -6.55 -6.07
CA TYR A 151 -5.99 -7.30 -7.15
C TYR A 151 -6.48 -6.87 -8.53
N ASN A 152 -7.80 -6.85 -8.74
CA ASN A 152 -8.39 -6.46 -10.02
C ASN A 152 -8.08 -4.99 -10.35
N THR A 153 -8.18 -4.11 -9.35
CA THR A 153 -7.86 -2.68 -9.53
C THR A 153 -6.40 -2.48 -9.91
N ALA A 154 -5.47 -3.19 -9.28
CA ALA A 154 -4.06 -3.10 -9.61
C ALA A 154 -3.78 -3.53 -11.06
N LYS A 155 -4.39 -4.63 -11.52
CA LYS A 155 -4.29 -5.09 -12.92
C LYS A 155 -4.82 -4.06 -13.91
N GLU A 156 -6.03 -3.56 -13.68
CA GLU A 156 -6.63 -2.54 -14.55
C GLU A 156 -5.83 -1.24 -14.56
N PHE A 157 -5.25 -0.89 -13.42
CA PHE A 157 -4.43 0.30 -13.28
C PHE A 157 -3.08 0.17 -13.97
N PHE A 158 -2.51 -1.01 -13.99
CA PHE A 158 -1.28 -1.29 -14.72
C PHE A 158 -1.46 -1.08 -16.22
N LEU A 159 -2.61 -1.51 -16.78
CA LEU A 159 -2.92 -1.45 -18.22
C LEU A 159 -3.25 -0.04 -18.74
N LYS A 160 -3.53 0.92 -17.86
CA LYS A 160 -3.83 2.32 -18.21
C LYS A 160 -2.58 3.19 -18.20
#